data_c80673c5c207c27910d727ae01c69e3e
#
_entry.id   c80673c5c207c27910d727ae01c69e3e
#
_cell.length_a   1.000
_cell.length_b   1.000
_cell.length_c   1.000
_cell.angle_alpha   90.00
_cell.angle_beta   90.00
_cell.angle_gamma   90.00
#
_symmetry.space_group_name_H-M   'P 1'
#
loop_
_entity.id
_entity.type
_entity.pdbx_description
1 polymer ?
#
loop_
_entity_poly.entity_id
_entity_poly.type
_entity_poly.pdbx_seq_one_letter_code
_entity_poly.pdbx_strand_id
1 'polypeptide(L)'
;MYALYMFGPFVEKFFKGRAFLLFYLSCGVMGALFYTLILQVGVLPASLAGSQLLGASAGVFGVLVAVAMIGPQQMIRLLFVPVPMRMKTFALVIIGLEVFLLLTNSSNAGGSAGHLGGALMGFLYFKVPTLGEGLRRLGGESIGRKAGSAKPSSKPRKKPKYEPKIRPRTNVSQRSGEVDRILDKINEEGLHSLTEKERKTLQEASKR
;
A
#
# COMPACT_ATOMS: atom_id res chain seq x y z
N MET A 1 2.22 4.73 17.07
CA MET A 1 1.72 5.75 16.11
C MET A 1 2.61 5.93 14.89
N TYR A 2 3.96 5.83 15.00
CA TYR A 2 4.87 5.92 13.84
C TYR A 2 4.56 4.89 12.73
N ALA A 3 4.29 3.63 13.10
CA ALA A 3 3.91 2.59 12.14
C ALA A 3 2.62 2.92 11.37
N LEU A 4 1.62 3.50 12.05
CA LEU A 4 0.39 3.93 11.39
C LEU A 4 0.64 5.09 10.41
N TYR A 5 1.51 6.02 10.78
CA TYR A 5 1.94 7.11 9.89
C TYR A 5 2.66 6.59 8.63
N MET A 6 3.55 5.59 8.80
CA MET A 6 4.31 5.00 7.70
C MET A 6 3.44 4.13 6.78
N PHE A 7 2.62 3.27 7.36
CA PHE A 7 1.90 2.23 6.63
C PHE A 7 0.44 2.59 6.33
N GLY A 8 -0.18 3.46 7.15
CA GLY A 8 -1.56 3.90 6.98
C GLY A 8 -1.88 4.44 5.59
N PRO A 9 -1.12 5.42 5.07
CA PRO A 9 -1.37 5.99 3.73
C PRO A 9 -1.26 4.97 2.59
N PHE A 10 -0.44 3.92 2.75
CA PHE A 10 -0.33 2.85 1.78
C PHE A 10 -1.61 2.00 1.74
N VAL A 11 -2.12 1.63 2.92
CA VAL A 11 -3.35 0.84 3.05
C VAL A 11 -4.58 1.68 2.70
N GLU A 12 -4.60 2.97 3.06
CA GLU A 12 -5.67 3.89 2.74
C GLU A 12 -5.86 4.10 1.23
N LYS A 13 -4.78 4.04 0.45
CA LYS A 13 -4.87 4.04 -1.03
C LYS A 13 -5.58 2.81 -1.57
N PHE A 14 -5.46 1.69 -0.88
CA PHE A 14 -6.13 0.44 -1.23
C PHE A 14 -7.58 0.41 -0.72
N PHE A 15 -7.83 0.93 0.48
CA PHE A 15 -9.14 1.14 1.09
C PHE A 15 -9.50 2.62 1.04
N LYS A 16 -10.65 2.97 0.51
CA LYS A 16 -11.09 4.36 0.55
C LYS A 16 -11.50 4.74 1.98
N GLY A 17 -10.96 5.84 2.49
CA GLY A 17 -11.26 6.52 3.76
C GLY A 17 -12.11 5.78 4.81
N ARG A 18 -13.43 5.72 4.64
CA ARG A 18 -14.34 5.06 5.60
C ARG A 18 -14.10 3.56 5.72
N ALA A 19 -13.78 2.87 4.62
CA ALA A 19 -13.49 1.44 4.65
C ALA A 19 -12.18 1.15 5.39
N PHE A 20 -11.17 2.01 5.26
CA PHE A 20 -9.95 1.93 6.06
C PHE A 20 -10.24 2.07 7.56
N LEU A 21 -11.06 3.06 7.93
CA LEU A 21 -11.42 3.26 9.34
C LEU A 21 -12.16 2.04 9.90
N LEU A 22 -13.14 1.50 9.17
CA LEU A 22 -13.86 0.29 9.58
C LEU A 22 -12.94 -0.92 9.70
N PHE A 23 -12.02 -1.09 8.75
CA PHE A 23 -10.99 -2.12 8.81
C PHE A 23 -10.12 -1.97 10.06
N TYR A 24 -9.61 -0.77 10.33
CA TYR A 24 -8.79 -0.47 11.49
C TYR A 24 -9.51 -0.77 12.81
N LEU A 25 -10.76 -0.29 12.94
CA LEU A 25 -11.58 -0.52 14.12
C LEU A 25 -11.93 -2.01 14.29
N SER A 26 -12.24 -2.72 13.20
CA SER A 26 -12.51 -4.17 13.26
C SER A 26 -11.30 -4.97 13.73
N CYS A 27 -10.07 -4.55 13.37
CA CYS A 27 -8.85 -5.15 13.90
C CYS A 27 -8.71 -4.89 15.41
N GLY A 28 -9.09 -3.70 15.90
CA GLY A 28 -9.11 -3.38 17.32
C GLY A 28 -10.12 -4.25 18.10
N VAL A 29 -11.33 -4.39 17.58
CA VAL A 29 -12.39 -5.24 18.17
C VAL A 29 -11.94 -6.69 18.21
N MET A 30 -11.40 -7.21 17.11
CA MET A 30 -10.88 -8.59 17.08
C MET A 30 -9.71 -8.78 18.06
N GLY A 31 -8.86 -7.76 18.24
CA GLY A 31 -7.82 -7.77 19.26
C GLY A 31 -8.37 -7.96 20.67
N ALA A 32 -9.43 -7.22 21.01
CA ALA A 32 -10.09 -7.35 22.30
C ALA A 32 -10.77 -8.73 22.49
N LEU A 33 -11.45 -9.23 21.46
CA LEU A 33 -12.07 -10.56 21.47
C LEU A 33 -11.03 -11.67 21.63
N PHE A 34 -9.92 -11.56 20.92
CA PHE A 34 -8.84 -12.54 21.00
C PHE A 34 -8.18 -12.54 22.38
N TYR A 35 -7.91 -11.37 22.96
CA TYR A 35 -7.42 -11.24 24.32
C TYR A 35 -8.35 -11.92 25.33
N THR A 36 -9.66 -11.64 25.27
CA THR A 36 -10.64 -12.24 26.17
C THR A 36 -10.69 -13.76 26.02
N LEU A 37 -10.63 -14.26 24.80
CA LEU A 37 -10.59 -15.68 24.51
C LEU A 37 -9.36 -16.35 25.14
N ILE A 38 -8.16 -15.79 24.90
CA ILE A 38 -6.90 -16.32 25.43
C ILE A 38 -6.86 -16.30 26.94
N LEU A 39 -7.47 -15.28 27.57
CA LEU A 39 -7.64 -15.21 29.03
C LEU A 39 -8.57 -16.31 29.56
N GLN A 40 -9.72 -16.53 28.91
CA GLN A 40 -10.69 -17.56 29.30
C GLN A 40 -10.15 -18.98 29.16
N VAL A 41 -9.35 -19.22 28.12
CA VAL A 41 -8.70 -20.54 27.91
C VAL A 41 -7.57 -20.80 28.92
N GLY A 42 -7.19 -19.80 29.73
CA GLY A 42 -6.17 -19.93 30.77
C GLY A 42 -4.72 -19.88 30.26
N VAL A 43 -4.47 -19.41 29.04
CA VAL A 43 -3.12 -19.18 28.53
C VAL A 43 -2.49 -17.97 29.21
N LEU A 44 -3.31 -16.97 29.54
CA LEU A 44 -2.87 -15.81 30.34
C LEU A 44 -3.27 -16.00 31.81
N PRO A 45 -2.44 -15.53 32.76
CA PRO A 45 -2.76 -15.60 34.18
C PRO A 45 -3.99 -14.74 34.50
N ALA A 46 -4.85 -15.25 35.40
CA ALA A 46 -6.08 -14.57 35.80
C ALA A 46 -5.86 -13.18 36.40
N SER A 47 -4.65 -12.89 36.89
CA SER A 47 -4.27 -11.56 37.39
C SER A 47 -4.34 -10.47 36.33
N LEU A 48 -4.34 -10.83 35.06
CA LEU A 48 -4.50 -9.90 33.91
C LEU A 48 -5.97 -9.60 33.58
N ALA A 49 -6.94 -10.30 34.20
CA ALA A 49 -8.37 -10.13 33.90
C ALA A 49 -8.90 -8.69 34.13
N GLY A 50 -8.24 -7.90 34.98
CA GLY A 50 -8.58 -6.49 35.22
C GLY A 50 -7.65 -5.50 34.54
N SER A 51 -6.67 -5.96 33.75
CA SER A 51 -5.72 -5.06 33.09
C SER A 51 -6.40 -4.29 31.96
N GLN A 52 -6.08 -3.00 31.88
CA GLN A 52 -6.59 -2.16 30.79
C GLN A 52 -5.96 -2.59 29.46
N LEU A 53 -6.78 -3.08 28.56
CA LEU A 53 -6.38 -3.32 27.17
C LEU A 53 -6.35 -1.97 26.43
N LEU A 54 -5.26 -1.22 26.61
CA LEU A 54 -5.08 0.06 25.92
C LEU A 54 -4.53 -0.23 24.53
N GLY A 55 -5.44 -0.06 23.49
CA GLY A 55 -4.78 -0.05 22.31
C GLY A 55 -5.37 0.06 20.95
N ALA A 56 -5.10 1.22 20.38
CA ALA A 56 -5.00 1.41 18.95
C ALA A 56 -3.97 0.49 18.27
N SER A 57 -3.10 -0.18 19.04
CA SER A 57 -2.00 -1.03 18.53
C SER A 57 -2.50 -2.30 17.84
N ALA A 58 -3.60 -2.91 18.27
CA ALA A 58 -4.19 -4.02 17.56
C ALA A 58 -4.60 -3.64 16.12
N GLY A 59 -5.18 -2.44 15.94
CA GLY A 59 -5.44 -1.89 14.63
C GLY A 59 -4.17 -1.70 13.79
N VAL A 60 -3.08 -1.23 14.41
CA VAL A 60 -1.77 -1.07 13.75
C VAL A 60 -1.21 -2.41 13.28
N PHE A 61 -1.36 -3.48 14.07
CA PHE A 61 -0.96 -4.83 13.67
C PHE A 61 -1.79 -5.36 12.49
N GLY A 62 -3.10 -5.06 12.47
CA GLY A 62 -3.94 -5.33 11.31
C GLY A 62 -3.46 -4.61 10.05
N VAL A 63 -3.11 -3.32 10.18
CA VAL A 63 -2.51 -2.53 9.07
C VAL A 63 -1.18 -3.11 8.63
N LEU A 64 -0.31 -3.53 9.54
CA LEU A 64 0.97 -4.18 9.23
C LEU A 64 0.76 -5.43 8.37
N VAL A 65 -0.17 -6.29 8.76
CA VAL A 65 -0.51 -7.50 8.00
C VAL A 65 -1.12 -7.14 6.65
N ALA A 66 -2.00 -6.13 6.59
CA ALA A 66 -2.57 -5.65 5.33
C ALA A 66 -1.48 -5.22 4.33
N VAL A 67 -0.49 -4.43 4.77
CA VAL A 67 0.64 -4.03 3.91
C VAL A 67 1.44 -5.25 3.44
N ALA A 68 1.69 -6.21 4.34
CA ALA A 68 2.40 -7.44 3.99
C ALA A 68 1.62 -8.32 2.97
N MET A 69 0.30 -8.27 2.99
CA MET A 69 -0.57 -8.99 2.04
C MET A 69 -0.67 -8.26 0.70
N ILE A 70 -0.72 -6.92 0.69
CA ILE A 70 -0.82 -6.11 -0.53
C ILE A 70 0.52 -6.07 -1.28
N GLY A 71 1.63 -5.86 -0.54
CA GLY A 71 2.96 -5.68 -1.12
C GLY A 71 4.04 -6.52 -0.44
N PRO A 72 3.98 -7.87 -0.49
CA PRO A 72 4.88 -8.76 0.28
C PRO A 72 6.36 -8.61 -0.07
N GLN A 73 6.67 -8.21 -1.30
CA GLN A 73 8.03 -8.04 -1.80
C GLN A 73 8.55 -6.60 -1.62
N GLN A 74 7.71 -5.69 -1.14
CA GLN A 74 8.12 -4.30 -0.95
C GLN A 74 9.27 -4.23 0.06
N MET A 75 10.33 -3.54 -0.34
CA MET A 75 11.48 -3.27 0.53
C MET A 75 11.14 -2.11 1.45
N ILE A 76 11.30 -2.33 2.74
CA ILE A 76 11.17 -1.29 3.77
C ILE A 76 12.52 -1.05 4.41
N ARG A 77 12.76 0.21 4.77
CA ARG A 77 13.89 0.62 5.61
C ARG A 77 13.30 1.27 6.86
N LEU A 78 13.56 0.66 8.00
CA LEU A 78 13.19 1.27 9.28
C LEU A 78 14.23 2.30 9.67
N LEU A 79 13.77 3.37 10.32
CA LEU A 79 14.64 4.46 10.76
C LEU A 79 15.77 3.97 11.70
N PHE A 80 15.45 3.00 12.55
CA PHE A 80 16.39 2.46 13.56
C PHE A 80 17.11 1.17 13.13
N VAL A 81 16.66 0.54 12.05
CA VAL A 81 17.26 -0.68 11.50
C VAL A 81 17.61 -0.42 10.04
N PRO A 82 18.86 -0.05 9.75
CA PRO A 82 19.27 0.36 8.40
C PRO A 82 19.29 -0.79 7.36
N VAL A 83 18.96 -2.01 7.80
CA VAL A 83 18.95 -3.18 6.91
C VAL A 83 17.64 -3.19 6.11
N PRO A 84 17.71 -3.10 4.77
CA PRO A 84 16.52 -3.22 3.94
C PRO A 84 15.98 -4.65 4.04
N MET A 85 14.70 -4.79 4.42
CA MET A 85 14.04 -6.09 4.48
C MET A 85 12.71 -6.08 3.74
N ARG A 86 12.25 -7.26 3.33
CA ARG A 86 10.96 -7.41 2.67
C ARG A 86 9.84 -7.27 3.67
N MET A 87 8.75 -6.62 3.27
CA MET A 87 7.59 -6.36 4.13
C MET A 87 7.03 -7.65 4.75
N LYS A 88 6.95 -8.75 3.98
CA LYS A 88 6.51 -10.05 4.51
C LYS A 88 7.42 -10.59 5.62
N THR A 89 8.74 -10.44 5.47
CA THR A 89 9.71 -10.90 6.47
C THR A 89 9.58 -10.07 7.73
N PHE A 90 9.46 -8.76 7.59
CA PHE A 90 9.24 -7.86 8.72
C PHE A 90 7.97 -8.23 9.50
N ALA A 91 6.83 -8.39 8.81
CA ALA A 91 5.58 -8.76 9.46
C ALA A 91 5.67 -10.12 10.17
N LEU A 92 6.31 -11.12 9.54
CA LEU A 92 6.50 -12.43 10.16
C LEU A 92 7.40 -12.38 11.41
N VAL A 93 8.47 -11.60 11.38
CA VAL A 93 9.36 -11.43 12.54
C VAL A 93 8.61 -10.77 13.70
N ILE A 94 7.87 -9.68 13.42
CA ILE A 94 7.10 -8.98 14.45
C ILE A 94 6.00 -9.87 15.04
N ILE A 95 5.24 -10.59 14.20
CA ILE A 95 4.20 -11.51 14.67
C ILE A 95 4.83 -12.67 15.47
N GLY A 96 5.96 -13.21 15.00
CA GLY A 96 6.69 -14.27 15.72
C GLY A 96 7.17 -13.81 17.09
N LEU A 97 7.63 -12.56 17.20
CA LEU A 97 8.01 -11.96 18.48
C LEU A 97 6.79 -11.84 19.41
N GLU A 98 5.63 -11.41 18.92
CA GLU A 98 4.40 -11.31 19.73
C GLU A 98 3.93 -12.69 20.23
N VAL A 99 4.02 -13.73 19.40
CA VAL A 99 3.75 -15.11 19.81
C VAL A 99 4.72 -15.54 20.90
N PHE A 100 6.00 -15.27 20.75
CA PHE A 100 7.01 -15.59 21.76
C PHE A 100 6.74 -14.88 23.08
N LEU A 101 6.44 -13.58 23.05
CA LEU A 101 6.13 -12.79 24.26
C LEU A 101 4.84 -13.27 24.94
N LEU A 102 3.84 -13.71 24.17
CA LEU A 102 2.63 -14.31 24.72
C LEU A 102 2.93 -15.63 25.44
N LEU A 103 3.70 -16.54 24.82
CA LEU A 103 4.01 -17.86 25.36
C LEU A 103 4.93 -17.80 26.58
N THR A 104 5.81 -16.80 26.65
CA THR A 104 6.70 -16.60 27.81
C THR A 104 6.05 -15.84 28.95
N ASN A 105 4.75 -15.51 28.84
CA ASN A 105 4.04 -14.72 29.85
C ASN A 105 4.80 -13.44 30.25
N SER A 106 5.34 -12.74 29.26
CA SER A 106 6.03 -11.48 29.50
C SER A 106 5.12 -10.45 30.16
N SER A 107 5.69 -9.40 30.73
CA SER A 107 4.94 -8.31 31.39
C SER A 107 3.87 -7.67 30.49
N ASN A 108 3.96 -7.82 29.16
CA ASN A 108 3.01 -7.31 28.19
C ASN A 108 2.26 -8.43 27.42
N ALA A 109 2.17 -9.64 27.96
CA ALA A 109 1.51 -10.77 27.30
C ALA A 109 0.06 -10.47 26.91
N GLY A 110 -0.68 -9.69 27.72
CA GLY A 110 -2.02 -9.20 27.38
C GLY A 110 -2.05 -8.31 26.14
N GLY A 111 -1.09 -7.39 26.02
CA GLY A 111 -0.89 -6.58 24.82
C GLY A 111 -0.58 -7.41 23.60
N SER A 112 0.31 -8.40 23.74
CA SER A 112 0.67 -9.34 22.66
C SER A 112 -0.54 -10.14 22.16
N ALA A 113 -1.42 -10.59 23.06
CA ALA A 113 -2.67 -11.24 22.67
C ALA A 113 -3.56 -10.32 21.83
N GLY A 114 -3.72 -9.05 22.24
CA GLY A 114 -4.45 -8.04 21.46
C GLY A 114 -3.84 -7.77 20.08
N HIS A 115 -2.52 -7.70 19.99
CA HIS A 115 -1.78 -7.52 18.73
C HIS A 115 -2.02 -8.70 17.77
N LEU A 116 -1.94 -9.91 18.27
CA LEU A 116 -2.19 -11.12 17.47
C LEU A 116 -3.64 -11.20 16.98
N GLY A 117 -4.62 -10.78 17.79
CA GLY A 117 -6.01 -10.69 17.36
C GLY A 117 -6.21 -9.67 16.24
N GLY A 118 -5.57 -8.50 16.32
CA GLY A 118 -5.57 -7.49 15.27
C GLY A 118 -4.91 -7.98 13.98
N ALA A 119 -3.76 -8.64 14.09
CA ALA A 119 -3.05 -9.28 12.98
C ALA A 119 -3.90 -10.36 12.30
N LEU A 120 -4.59 -11.19 13.10
CA LEU A 120 -5.50 -12.23 12.62
C LEU A 120 -6.64 -11.62 11.80
N MET A 121 -7.27 -10.54 12.28
CA MET A 121 -8.32 -9.85 11.53
C MET A 121 -7.79 -9.29 10.22
N GLY A 122 -6.60 -8.66 10.24
CA GLY A 122 -5.92 -8.18 9.04
C GLY A 122 -5.70 -9.28 8.01
N PHE A 123 -5.29 -10.48 8.45
CA PHE A 123 -5.12 -11.64 7.60
C PHE A 123 -6.44 -12.16 7.04
N LEU A 124 -7.46 -12.33 7.91
CA LEU A 124 -8.79 -12.84 7.52
C LEU A 124 -9.46 -11.93 6.49
N TYR A 125 -9.27 -10.62 6.61
CA TYR A 125 -9.81 -9.66 5.65
C TYR A 125 -9.41 -9.98 4.21
N PHE A 126 -8.16 -10.40 3.99
CA PHE A 126 -7.66 -10.73 2.66
C PHE A 126 -7.93 -12.19 2.25
N LYS A 127 -8.06 -13.09 3.20
CA LYS A 127 -8.29 -14.52 2.94
C LYS A 127 -9.76 -14.86 2.78
N VAL A 128 -10.64 -14.12 3.45
CA VAL A 128 -12.10 -14.35 3.44
C VAL A 128 -12.77 -13.24 2.60
N PRO A 129 -13.07 -13.50 1.32
CA PRO A 129 -13.59 -12.47 0.41
C PRO A 129 -14.88 -11.83 0.90
N THR A 130 -15.79 -12.64 1.49
CA THR A 130 -17.07 -12.17 2.05
C THR A 130 -16.89 -11.13 3.15
N LEU A 131 -15.89 -11.32 4.02
CA LEU A 131 -15.57 -10.39 5.10
C LEU A 131 -15.02 -9.08 4.54
N GLY A 132 -14.07 -9.18 3.62
CA GLY A 132 -13.46 -8.03 2.96
C GLY A 132 -14.48 -7.20 2.16
N GLU A 133 -15.34 -7.87 1.38
CA GLU A 133 -16.42 -7.21 0.64
C GLU A 133 -17.44 -6.57 1.57
N GLY A 134 -17.83 -7.26 2.68
CA GLY A 134 -18.76 -6.74 3.65
C GLY A 134 -18.30 -5.43 4.27
N LEU A 135 -17.06 -5.37 4.76
CA LEU A 135 -16.47 -4.17 5.34
C LEU A 135 -16.32 -3.03 4.33
N ARG A 136 -15.95 -3.34 3.08
CA ARG A 136 -15.85 -2.33 2.00
C ARG A 136 -17.22 -1.76 1.64
N ARG A 137 -18.27 -2.58 1.58
CA ARG A 137 -19.66 -2.13 1.35
C ARG A 137 -20.13 -1.21 2.47
N LEU A 138 -19.90 -1.59 3.72
CA LEU A 138 -20.22 -0.76 4.89
C LEU A 138 -19.45 0.57 4.86
N GLY A 139 -18.22 0.57 4.34
CA GLY A 139 -17.42 1.76 4.10
C GLY A 139 -17.89 2.64 2.94
N GLY A 140 -18.97 2.26 2.24
CA GLY A 140 -19.51 3.00 1.10
C GLY A 140 -18.72 2.80 -0.19
N GLU A 141 -17.86 1.78 -0.26
CA GLU A 141 -17.22 1.40 -1.51
C GLU A 141 -18.22 0.63 -2.38
N SER A 142 -18.58 1.21 -3.52
CA SER A 142 -19.29 0.49 -4.57
C SER A 142 -18.33 -0.56 -5.15
N ILE A 143 -18.47 -1.80 -4.69
CA ILE A 143 -17.80 -2.93 -5.33
C ILE A 143 -18.52 -3.13 -6.65
N GLY A 144 -17.98 -2.52 -7.71
CA GLY A 144 -18.42 -2.82 -9.06
C GLY A 144 -18.37 -4.34 -9.21
N ARG A 145 -19.54 -4.99 -9.28
CA ARG A 145 -19.62 -6.37 -9.76
C ARG A 145 -18.82 -6.38 -11.05
N LYS A 146 -17.65 -7.00 -11.07
CA LYS A 146 -17.13 -7.53 -12.32
C LYS A 146 -18.22 -8.49 -12.77
N ALA A 147 -19.08 -8.02 -13.65
CA ALA A 147 -20.07 -8.84 -14.29
C ALA A 147 -19.28 -9.97 -14.95
N GLY A 148 -19.27 -11.13 -14.29
CA GLY A 148 -19.06 -12.36 -14.99
C GLY A 148 -20.08 -12.36 -16.10
N SER A 149 -19.59 -12.58 -17.34
CA SER A 149 -20.42 -12.75 -18.51
C SER A 149 -21.16 -11.47 -19.00
N ALA A 150 -20.40 -10.48 -19.45
CA ALA A 150 -20.92 -9.69 -20.55
C ALA A 150 -20.96 -10.61 -21.79
N LYS A 151 -22.15 -11.19 -22.10
CA LYS A 151 -22.40 -11.71 -23.43
C LYS A 151 -21.97 -10.62 -24.42
N PRO A 152 -21.20 -10.94 -25.45
CA PRO A 152 -20.85 -9.96 -26.46
C PRO A 152 -22.14 -9.45 -27.08
N SER A 153 -22.49 -8.20 -26.81
CA SER A 153 -23.58 -7.52 -27.48
C SER A 153 -23.19 -7.41 -28.96
N SER A 154 -23.82 -8.19 -29.79
CA SER A 154 -23.62 -8.21 -31.24
C SER A 154 -24.22 -6.98 -31.97
N LYS A 155 -24.45 -5.87 -31.28
CA LYS A 155 -24.75 -4.60 -31.93
C LYS A 155 -23.44 -3.95 -32.36
N PRO A 156 -23.23 -3.73 -33.67
CA PRO A 156 -22.05 -3.02 -34.14
C PRO A 156 -22.08 -1.60 -33.58
N ARG A 157 -21.18 -1.35 -32.61
CA ARG A 157 -20.97 0.00 -32.09
C ARG A 157 -20.44 0.84 -33.23
N LYS A 158 -21.29 1.73 -33.79
CA LYS A 158 -20.88 2.72 -34.78
C LYS A 158 -19.67 3.42 -34.19
N LYS A 159 -18.49 3.18 -34.79
CA LYS A 159 -17.25 3.89 -34.44
C LYS A 159 -17.56 5.38 -34.57
N PRO A 160 -17.30 6.21 -33.55
CA PRO A 160 -17.37 7.64 -33.76
C PRO A 160 -16.41 7.96 -34.90
N LYS A 161 -16.91 8.63 -35.94
CA LYS A 161 -16.13 9.11 -37.07
C LYS A 161 -15.26 10.25 -36.55
N TYR A 162 -14.13 9.85 -35.91
CA TYR A 162 -13.10 10.79 -35.51
C TYR A 162 -12.36 11.16 -36.79
N GLU A 163 -12.79 12.23 -37.42
CA GLU A 163 -11.96 12.94 -38.38
C GLU A 163 -10.85 13.66 -37.57
N PRO A 164 -9.57 13.23 -37.69
CA PRO A 164 -8.51 13.98 -37.09
C PRO A 164 -8.44 15.34 -37.80
N LYS A 165 -8.89 16.41 -37.15
CA LYS A 165 -8.51 17.75 -37.55
C LYS A 165 -7.00 17.82 -37.46
N ILE A 166 -6.33 17.60 -38.57
CA ILE A 166 -4.91 17.82 -38.75
C ILE A 166 -4.69 19.33 -38.55
N ARG A 167 -4.42 19.73 -37.33
CA ARG A 167 -3.76 21.03 -37.09
C ARG A 167 -2.36 20.86 -37.63
N PRO A 168 -1.87 21.77 -38.49
CA PRO A 168 -0.52 21.68 -39.00
C PRO A 168 0.43 21.69 -37.81
N ARG A 169 1.16 20.61 -37.64
CA ARG A 169 2.23 20.43 -36.66
C ARG A 169 3.43 21.23 -37.16
N THR A 170 3.34 22.53 -37.01
CA THR A 170 4.48 23.42 -37.27
C THR A 170 5.37 23.47 -36.03
N ASN A 171 6.62 23.14 -36.23
CA ASN A 171 7.81 23.51 -35.45
C ASN A 171 8.18 22.79 -34.15
N VAL A 172 7.39 21.87 -33.57
CA VAL A 172 7.83 21.16 -32.33
C VAL A 172 8.62 19.89 -32.68
N SER A 173 8.21 19.16 -33.73
CA SER A 173 8.89 17.91 -34.12
C SER A 173 10.26 18.11 -34.81
N GLN A 174 10.45 19.24 -35.50
CA GLN A 174 11.75 19.55 -36.11
C GLN A 174 12.77 20.02 -35.08
N ARG A 175 12.33 20.76 -34.05
CA ARG A 175 13.23 21.24 -32.98
C ARG A 175 13.65 20.11 -32.01
N SER A 176 12.78 19.13 -31.73
CA SER A 176 13.19 17.97 -30.90
C SER A 176 14.25 17.14 -31.61
N GLY A 177 14.11 16.89 -32.91
CA GLY A 177 15.10 16.14 -33.67
C GLY A 177 16.46 16.86 -33.81
N GLU A 178 16.45 18.20 -33.80
CA GLU A 178 17.70 19.00 -33.84
C GLU A 178 18.41 18.97 -32.47
N VAL A 179 17.67 19.05 -31.38
CA VAL A 179 18.22 18.91 -30.02
C VAL A 179 18.76 17.50 -29.78
N ASP A 180 18.04 16.44 -30.18
CA ASP A 180 18.51 15.07 -30.08
C ASP A 180 19.80 14.84 -30.85
N ARG A 181 19.91 15.37 -32.09
CA ARG A 181 21.12 15.29 -32.89
C ARG A 181 22.31 16.01 -32.25
N ILE A 182 22.06 17.16 -31.60
CA ILE A 182 23.12 17.90 -30.91
C ILE A 182 23.58 17.13 -29.66
N LEU A 183 22.67 16.47 -28.96
CA LEU A 183 23.00 15.63 -27.80
C LEU A 183 23.81 14.39 -28.20
N ASP A 184 23.47 13.75 -29.32
CA ASP A 184 24.23 12.62 -29.86
C ASP A 184 25.68 13.08 -30.24
N LYS A 185 25.81 14.23 -30.87
CA LYS A 185 27.11 14.81 -31.21
C LYS A 185 27.96 15.12 -29.97
N ILE A 186 27.36 15.63 -28.90
CA ILE A 186 28.04 15.83 -27.61
C ILE A 186 28.54 14.50 -27.03
N ASN A 187 27.74 13.47 -27.16
CA ASN A 187 28.08 12.14 -26.61
C ASN A 187 29.24 11.48 -27.38
N GLU A 188 29.32 11.72 -28.67
CA GLU A 188 30.38 11.16 -29.54
C GLU A 188 31.67 12.00 -29.56
N GLU A 189 31.57 13.31 -29.66
CA GLU A 189 32.68 14.22 -29.92
C GLU A 189 33.02 15.20 -28.77
N GLY A 190 32.15 15.22 -27.72
CA GLY A 190 32.31 16.11 -26.56
C GLY A 190 31.80 17.54 -26.79
N LEU A 191 31.71 18.29 -25.68
CA LEU A 191 31.14 19.66 -25.66
C LEU A 191 31.90 20.69 -26.53
N HIS A 192 33.14 20.42 -26.89
CA HIS A 192 33.97 21.37 -27.67
C HIS A 192 33.66 21.35 -29.16
N SER A 193 32.99 20.28 -29.63
CA SER A 193 32.60 20.13 -31.05
C SER A 193 31.39 20.97 -31.43
N LEU A 194 30.73 21.60 -30.47
CA LEU A 194 29.52 22.38 -30.68
C LEU A 194 29.83 23.75 -31.30
N THR A 195 29.11 24.03 -32.36
CA THR A 195 29.09 25.37 -32.95
C THR A 195 28.30 26.35 -32.08
N GLU A 196 28.53 27.65 -32.27
CA GLU A 196 27.78 28.71 -31.55
C GLU A 196 26.26 28.61 -31.73
N LYS A 197 25.80 28.20 -32.92
CA LYS A 197 24.37 27.97 -33.20
C LYS A 197 23.80 26.81 -32.39
N GLU A 198 24.51 25.69 -32.34
CA GLU A 198 24.08 24.49 -31.59
C GLU A 198 24.04 24.77 -30.09
N ARG A 199 24.99 25.52 -29.54
CA ARG A 199 24.99 25.98 -28.14
C ARG A 199 23.77 26.85 -27.82
N LYS A 200 23.41 27.76 -28.73
CA LYS A 200 22.24 28.63 -28.55
C LYS A 200 20.92 27.85 -28.58
N THR A 201 20.82 26.88 -29.50
CA THR A 201 19.66 25.99 -29.59
C THR A 201 19.46 25.17 -28.30
N LEU A 202 20.54 24.62 -27.72
CA LEU A 202 20.47 23.91 -26.43
C LEU A 202 20.08 24.82 -25.25
N GLN A 203 20.63 26.04 -25.23
CA GLN A 203 20.33 27.01 -24.18
C GLN A 203 18.87 27.49 -24.23
N GLU A 204 18.29 27.62 -25.42
CA GLU A 204 16.87 27.94 -25.60
C GLU A 204 15.97 26.77 -25.22
N ALA A 205 16.39 25.54 -25.47
CA ALA A 205 15.68 24.35 -25.09
C ALA A 205 15.64 24.11 -23.54
N SER A 206 16.73 24.49 -22.85
CA SER A 206 16.88 24.38 -21.39
C SER A 206 16.10 25.42 -20.57
N LYS A 207 15.60 26.48 -21.18
CA LYS A 207 14.85 27.57 -20.51
C LYS A 207 13.34 27.34 -20.46
N ARG A 208 12.87 26.20 -20.96
CA ARG A 208 11.44 25.81 -20.94
C ARG A 208 11.16 24.66 -20.01
#